data_22f1675de23e82a3e607bae7f07961e0
#
_entry.id   22f1675de23e82a3e607bae7f07961e0
#
_cell.length_a   1.000
_cell.length_b   1.000
_cell.length_c   1.000
_cell.angle_alpha   90.00
_cell.angle_beta   90.00
_cell.angle_gamma   90.00
#
_symmetry.space_group_name_H-M   'P 1'
#
loop_
_entity.id
_entity.type
_entity.pdbx_description
1 polymer ?
#
loop_
_entity_poly.entity_id
_entity_poly.type
_entity_poly.pdbx_seq_one_letter_code
_entity_poly.pdbx_strand_id
1 'polypeptide(L)'
;VIADIESKALWDYFDKSMLENVDLIVSCGDLNPKYLSFLATFTKAPVIYVRGNHDAKYEMTPPDGCICIEDDIFEFHGVRLLGLGGSMRYKEGSNMFTEKEMKKRVNKMRFKLRKKDGFDILVTHAPAYQLNDGDDIPHKGFQVFRDLMDCYKPLLFVHANYGGRYKRECKYNETRVVNAYERYYIDIDDEVIEENRKKRGPKTPLIGNLFPK
;
A
#
# COMPACT_ATOMS: atom_id res chain seq x y z
N VAL A 1 9.23 -1.99 3.52
CA VAL A 1 8.38 -1.93 2.32
C VAL A 1 9.20 -2.20 1.08
N ILE A 2 8.60 -2.82 0.05
CA ILE A 2 9.26 -3.24 -1.20
C ILE A 2 8.30 -3.05 -2.38
N ALA A 3 8.83 -2.71 -3.58
CA ALA A 3 8.05 -2.60 -4.81
C ALA A 3 8.92 -2.56 -6.08
N ASP A 4 8.34 -2.91 -7.23
CA ASP A 4 8.80 -2.72 -8.62
C ASP A 4 10.07 -3.49 -9.01
N ILE A 5 11.08 -3.52 -8.16
CA ILE A 5 12.35 -4.23 -8.42
C ILE A 5 12.73 -5.08 -7.21
N GLU A 6 13.10 -6.32 -7.46
CA GLU A 6 13.66 -7.20 -6.45
C GLU A 6 15.00 -6.65 -5.95
N SER A 7 15.09 -6.41 -4.65
CA SER A 7 16.35 -5.96 -4.06
C SER A 7 17.40 -7.07 -4.13
N LYS A 8 18.50 -6.82 -4.83
CA LYS A 8 19.62 -7.77 -4.91
C LYS A 8 20.15 -8.16 -3.53
N ALA A 9 20.13 -7.25 -2.57
CA ALA A 9 20.57 -7.54 -1.22
C ALA A 9 19.62 -8.50 -0.48
N LEU A 10 18.32 -8.52 -0.84
CA LEU A 10 17.33 -9.43 -0.26
C LEU A 10 17.07 -10.67 -1.12
N TRP A 11 17.76 -10.83 -2.27
CA TRP A 11 17.60 -11.96 -3.18
C TRP A 11 18.95 -12.62 -3.48
N ASP A 12 19.82 -11.95 -4.26
CA ASP A 12 21.08 -12.52 -4.75
C ASP A 12 22.15 -12.59 -3.67
N TYR A 13 22.19 -11.60 -2.78
CA TYR A 13 23.15 -11.46 -1.70
C TYR A 13 22.49 -11.53 -0.33
N PHE A 14 21.49 -12.40 -0.20
CA PHE A 14 20.65 -12.48 0.97
C PHE A 14 21.46 -12.83 2.23
N ASP A 15 21.33 -11.97 3.24
CA ASP A 15 21.76 -12.21 4.60
C ASP A 15 20.56 -12.13 5.54
N LYS A 16 20.31 -13.21 6.27
CA LYS A 16 19.16 -13.31 7.18
C LYS A 16 19.13 -12.20 8.24
N SER A 17 20.31 -11.69 8.64
CA SER A 17 20.43 -10.58 9.60
C SER A 17 19.69 -9.31 9.13
N MET A 18 19.53 -9.12 7.82
CA MET A 18 18.80 -7.99 7.27
C MET A 18 17.30 -7.98 7.64
N LEU A 19 16.75 -9.13 8.04
CA LEU A 19 15.34 -9.29 8.40
C LEU A 19 15.14 -9.60 9.89
N GLU A 20 16.19 -9.64 10.71
CA GLU A 20 16.07 -10.01 12.13
C GLU A 20 15.19 -9.04 12.93
N ASN A 21 15.24 -7.74 12.61
CA ASN A 21 14.49 -6.69 13.29
C ASN A 21 13.31 -6.17 12.44
N VAL A 22 12.82 -6.98 11.51
CA VAL A 22 11.67 -6.64 10.68
C VAL A 22 10.43 -7.35 11.22
N ASP A 23 9.43 -6.59 11.65
CA ASP A 23 8.18 -7.12 12.18
C ASP A 23 7.15 -7.42 11.09
N LEU A 24 7.21 -6.69 9.95
CA LEU A 24 6.27 -6.82 8.84
C LEU A 24 6.93 -6.45 7.51
N ILE A 25 6.76 -7.28 6.49
CA ILE A 25 7.14 -6.96 5.11
C ILE A 25 5.89 -6.60 4.32
N VAL A 26 5.89 -5.42 3.70
CA VAL A 26 4.79 -4.91 2.89
C VAL A 26 5.24 -4.74 1.45
N SER A 27 4.64 -5.51 0.54
CA SER A 27 4.86 -5.36 -0.91
C SER A 27 3.77 -4.50 -1.54
N CYS A 28 4.19 -3.45 -2.23
CA CYS A 28 3.32 -2.59 -3.01
C CYS A 28 3.14 -3.04 -4.47
N GLY A 29 3.55 -4.26 -4.81
CA GLY A 29 3.31 -4.90 -6.11
C GLY A 29 4.45 -4.79 -7.12
N ASP A 30 4.21 -5.37 -8.29
CA ASP A 30 5.13 -5.48 -9.43
C ASP A 30 6.44 -6.21 -9.10
N LEU A 31 6.35 -7.29 -8.32
CA LEU A 31 7.48 -8.14 -7.93
C LEU A 31 7.27 -9.59 -8.40
N ASN A 32 8.34 -10.36 -8.50
CA ASN A 32 8.25 -11.78 -8.79
C ASN A 32 7.61 -12.52 -7.61
N PRO A 33 6.55 -13.35 -7.79
CA PRO A 33 5.96 -14.09 -6.68
C PRO A 33 6.95 -15.02 -5.96
N LYS A 34 7.94 -15.55 -6.67
CA LYS A 34 9.01 -16.35 -6.07
C LYS A 34 9.89 -15.54 -5.11
N TYR A 35 10.10 -14.25 -5.40
CA TYR A 35 10.82 -13.36 -4.50
C TYR A 35 10.07 -13.16 -3.19
N LEU A 36 8.77 -12.91 -3.25
CA LEU A 36 7.94 -12.77 -2.05
C LEU A 36 7.89 -14.09 -1.25
N SER A 37 7.72 -15.24 -1.94
CA SER A 37 7.73 -16.57 -1.31
C SER A 37 9.08 -16.87 -0.64
N PHE A 38 10.19 -16.45 -1.27
CA PHE A 38 11.53 -16.56 -0.69
C PHE A 38 11.62 -15.76 0.62
N LEU A 39 11.22 -14.49 0.62
CA LEU A 39 11.23 -13.67 1.83
C LEU A 39 10.36 -14.31 2.93
N ALA A 40 9.15 -14.78 2.59
CA ALA A 40 8.26 -15.45 3.54
C ALA A 40 8.88 -16.73 4.15
N THR A 41 9.77 -17.42 3.41
CA THR A 41 10.45 -18.61 3.89
C THR A 41 11.54 -18.28 4.92
N PHE A 42 12.24 -17.16 4.76
CA PHE A 42 13.43 -16.84 5.55
C PHE A 42 13.20 -15.82 6.68
N THR A 43 12.01 -15.24 6.75
CA THR A 43 11.61 -14.33 7.84
C THR A 43 10.57 -14.96 8.75
N LYS A 44 10.51 -14.47 10.00
CA LYS A 44 9.37 -14.72 10.90
C LYS A 44 8.26 -13.67 10.73
N ALA A 45 8.59 -12.54 10.11
CA ALA A 45 7.65 -11.47 9.86
C ALA A 45 6.63 -11.90 8.81
N PRO A 46 5.33 -11.59 8.96
CA PRO A 46 4.37 -11.78 7.89
C PRO A 46 4.77 -10.96 6.65
N VAL A 47 4.56 -11.54 5.47
CA VAL A 47 4.70 -10.85 4.19
C VAL A 47 3.31 -10.58 3.66
N ILE A 48 2.93 -9.32 3.57
CA ILE A 48 1.65 -8.89 3.00
C ILE A 48 1.86 -8.19 1.67
N TYR A 49 0.86 -8.23 0.78
CA TYR A 49 1.00 -7.60 -0.52
C TYR A 49 -0.30 -7.05 -1.09
N VAL A 50 -0.18 -6.04 -1.94
CA VAL A 50 -1.14 -5.66 -2.96
C VAL A 50 -0.54 -5.93 -4.34
N ARG A 51 -1.37 -6.15 -5.36
CA ARG A 51 -0.90 -6.38 -6.73
C ARG A 51 -0.62 -5.08 -7.45
N GLY A 52 0.45 -5.06 -8.22
CA GLY A 52 0.68 -4.03 -9.24
C GLY A 52 0.05 -4.41 -10.58
N ASN A 53 0.20 -3.54 -11.57
CA ASN A 53 -0.38 -3.77 -12.90
C ASN A 53 0.32 -4.87 -13.70
N HIS A 54 1.53 -5.27 -13.31
CA HIS A 54 2.25 -6.39 -13.93
C HIS A 54 2.07 -7.73 -13.21
N ASP A 55 1.28 -7.77 -12.13
CA ASP A 55 1.07 -8.96 -11.29
C ASP A 55 -0.10 -9.86 -11.73
N ALA A 56 -0.53 -9.80 -12.98
CA ALA A 56 -1.60 -10.66 -13.51
C ALA A 56 -1.34 -12.17 -13.23
N LYS A 57 -0.08 -12.58 -13.23
CA LYS A 57 0.33 -13.95 -12.93
C LYS A 57 0.00 -14.42 -11.51
N TYR A 58 -0.21 -13.51 -10.56
CA TYR A 58 -0.58 -13.85 -9.18
C TYR A 58 -1.98 -14.49 -9.06
N GLU A 59 -2.82 -14.35 -10.11
CA GLU A 59 -4.12 -15.03 -10.16
C GLU A 59 -3.94 -16.55 -10.30
N MET A 60 -2.93 -17.00 -11.04
CA MET A 60 -2.62 -18.41 -11.27
C MET A 60 -1.54 -18.94 -10.31
N THR A 61 -0.60 -18.09 -9.94
CA THR A 61 0.56 -18.45 -9.10
C THR A 61 0.80 -17.34 -8.09
N PRO A 62 -0.03 -17.29 -7.03
CA PRO A 62 0.17 -16.32 -5.96
C PRO A 62 1.46 -16.60 -5.20
N PRO A 63 2.07 -15.61 -4.56
CA PRO A 63 3.26 -15.83 -3.73
C PRO A 63 2.91 -16.69 -2.51
N ASP A 64 3.59 -17.84 -2.37
CA ASP A 64 3.38 -18.79 -1.27
C ASP A 64 3.80 -18.17 0.08
N GLY A 65 3.03 -18.45 1.12
CA GLY A 65 3.29 -17.94 2.48
C GLY A 65 3.02 -16.45 2.67
N CYS A 66 2.51 -15.75 1.65
CA CYS A 66 2.20 -14.33 1.70
C CYS A 66 0.68 -14.08 1.80
N ILE A 67 0.31 -12.94 2.36
CA ILE A 67 -1.09 -12.56 2.60
C ILE A 67 -1.49 -11.44 1.63
N CYS A 68 -2.47 -11.70 0.77
CA CYS A 68 -3.07 -10.66 -0.07
C CYS A 68 -3.99 -9.77 0.78
N ILE A 69 -3.75 -8.46 0.76
CA ILE A 69 -4.57 -7.49 1.49
C ILE A 69 -5.41 -6.60 0.56
N GLU A 70 -5.56 -6.98 -0.70
CA GLU A 70 -6.37 -6.22 -1.66
C GLU A 70 -7.83 -6.12 -1.25
N ASP A 71 -8.39 -4.92 -1.32
CA ASP A 71 -9.77 -4.61 -0.93
C ASP A 71 -10.08 -5.09 0.50
N ASP A 72 -9.05 -5.05 1.37
CA ASP A 72 -9.16 -5.48 2.77
C ASP A 72 -8.40 -4.56 3.73
N ILE A 73 -8.70 -4.73 5.02
CA ILE A 73 -7.98 -4.10 6.13
C ILE A 73 -7.32 -5.23 6.92
N PHE A 74 -6.02 -5.35 6.77
CA PHE A 74 -5.18 -6.24 7.55
C PHE A 74 -4.81 -5.57 8.88
N GLU A 75 -4.85 -6.33 9.95
CA GLU A 75 -4.51 -5.84 11.29
C GLU A 75 -3.31 -6.62 11.84
N PHE A 76 -2.28 -5.88 12.20
CA PHE A 76 -1.05 -6.44 12.75
C PHE A 76 -0.64 -5.65 13.99
N HIS A 77 -0.57 -6.33 15.14
CA HIS A 77 -0.27 -5.71 16.45
C HIS A 77 -1.09 -4.43 16.71
N GLY A 78 -2.39 -4.47 16.35
CA GLY A 78 -3.29 -3.34 16.50
C GLY A 78 -3.16 -2.26 15.41
N VAL A 79 -2.18 -2.31 14.52
CA VAL A 79 -2.04 -1.41 13.36
C VAL A 79 -2.90 -1.90 12.22
N ARG A 80 -3.71 -1.01 11.63
CA ARG A 80 -4.65 -1.34 10.55
C ARG A 80 -4.10 -0.86 9.22
N LEU A 81 -3.89 -1.78 8.29
CA LEU A 81 -3.36 -1.50 6.96
C LEU A 81 -4.45 -1.73 5.90
N LEU A 82 -4.82 -0.68 5.17
CA LEU A 82 -5.76 -0.76 4.04
C LEU A 82 -5.01 -1.00 2.75
N GLY A 83 -5.31 -2.10 2.04
CA GLY A 83 -4.68 -2.46 0.77
C GLY A 83 -5.54 -2.16 -0.45
N LEU A 84 -4.96 -1.46 -1.46
CA LEU A 84 -5.59 -1.14 -2.74
C LEU A 84 -4.55 -1.22 -3.87
N GLY A 85 -4.48 -2.38 -4.53
CA GLY A 85 -3.54 -2.60 -5.64
C GLY A 85 -4.01 -2.04 -7.00
N GLY A 86 -3.14 -2.14 -7.99
CA GLY A 86 -3.35 -1.76 -9.37
C GLY A 86 -2.99 -0.32 -9.72
N SER A 87 -2.94 -0.04 -11.03
CA SER A 87 -2.61 1.28 -11.59
C SER A 87 -3.75 1.91 -12.36
N MET A 88 -3.57 3.17 -12.78
CA MET A 88 -4.46 3.82 -13.75
C MET A 88 -4.47 3.02 -15.06
N ARG A 89 -5.66 2.82 -15.65
CA ARG A 89 -5.82 2.05 -16.88
C ARG A 89 -5.24 2.80 -18.08
N TYR A 90 -4.25 2.21 -18.73
CA TYR A 90 -3.63 2.69 -19.96
C TYR A 90 -3.75 1.68 -21.13
N LYS A 91 -4.16 0.44 -20.82
CA LYS A 91 -4.45 -0.62 -21.78
C LYS A 91 -5.46 -1.62 -21.20
N GLU A 92 -5.93 -2.55 -22.00
CA GLU A 92 -6.71 -3.68 -21.48
C GLU A 92 -5.79 -4.62 -20.67
N GLY A 93 -6.31 -5.11 -19.52
CA GLY A 93 -5.58 -6.00 -18.63
C GLY A 93 -6.15 -6.02 -17.22
N SER A 94 -5.75 -7.02 -16.44
CA SER A 94 -6.05 -7.10 -15.02
C SER A 94 -5.26 -6.05 -14.22
N ASN A 95 -5.72 -5.73 -13.02
CA ASN A 95 -5.09 -4.79 -12.10
C ASN A 95 -4.91 -3.36 -12.65
N MET A 96 -5.73 -2.96 -13.64
CA MET A 96 -5.76 -1.60 -14.18
C MET A 96 -7.17 -1.04 -14.07
N PHE A 97 -7.30 0.12 -13.48
CA PHE A 97 -8.60 0.69 -13.10
C PHE A 97 -8.74 2.14 -13.56
N THR A 98 -9.93 2.51 -13.97
CA THR A 98 -10.30 3.93 -14.06
C THR A 98 -10.51 4.50 -12.66
N GLU A 99 -10.48 5.82 -12.50
CA GLU A 99 -10.82 6.49 -11.25
C GLU A 99 -12.19 6.04 -10.71
N LYS A 100 -13.19 5.90 -11.61
CA LYS A 100 -14.55 5.44 -11.25
C LYS A 100 -14.56 4.02 -10.69
N GLU A 101 -13.76 3.11 -11.25
CA GLU A 101 -13.65 1.73 -10.78
C GLU A 101 -12.92 1.65 -9.45
N MET A 102 -11.85 2.43 -9.27
CA MET A 102 -11.14 2.50 -7.99
C MET A 102 -12.06 3.07 -6.89
N LYS A 103 -12.81 4.14 -7.18
CA LYS A 103 -13.85 4.65 -6.27
C LYS A 103 -14.90 3.59 -5.92
N LYS A 104 -15.31 2.76 -6.89
CA LYS A 104 -16.26 1.67 -6.64
C LYS A 104 -15.67 0.60 -5.71
N ARG A 105 -14.38 0.28 -5.84
CA ARG A 105 -13.66 -0.65 -4.92
C ARG A 105 -13.68 -0.08 -3.49
N VAL A 106 -13.27 1.17 -3.31
CA VAL A 106 -13.30 1.85 -2.00
C VAL A 106 -14.71 1.87 -1.40
N ASN A 107 -15.73 2.16 -2.21
CA ASN A 107 -17.12 2.18 -1.75
C ASN A 107 -17.62 0.81 -1.24
N LYS A 108 -17.17 -0.29 -1.85
CA LYS A 108 -17.51 -1.64 -1.37
C LYS A 108 -16.96 -1.89 0.04
N MET A 109 -15.86 -1.25 0.40
CA MET A 109 -15.21 -1.42 1.70
C MET A 109 -15.82 -0.55 2.82
N ARG A 110 -16.76 0.34 2.51
CA ARG A 110 -17.33 1.32 3.47
C ARG A 110 -17.77 0.72 4.82
N PHE A 111 -18.39 -0.45 4.80
CA PHE A 111 -18.82 -1.11 6.04
C PHE A 111 -17.65 -1.67 6.85
N LYS A 112 -16.64 -2.21 6.16
CA LYS A 112 -15.42 -2.71 6.77
C LYS A 112 -14.63 -1.57 7.40
N LEU A 113 -14.47 -0.46 6.67
CA LEU A 113 -13.85 0.77 7.14
C LEU A 113 -14.58 1.35 8.36
N ARG A 114 -15.91 1.36 8.35
CA ARG A 114 -16.70 1.81 9.50
C ARG A 114 -16.54 0.88 10.71
N LYS A 115 -16.60 -0.44 10.50
CA LYS A 115 -16.47 -1.43 11.59
C LYS A 115 -15.09 -1.40 12.25
N LYS A 116 -14.03 -1.12 11.47
CA LYS A 116 -12.64 -1.04 11.93
C LYS A 116 -12.23 0.37 12.37
N ASP A 117 -13.14 1.34 12.34
CA ASP A 117 -12.83 2.76 12.62
C ASP A 117 -11.67 3.30 11.77
N GLY A 118 -11.71 3.01 10.45
CA GLY A 118 -10.71 3.43 9.48
C GLY A 118 -9.46 2.55 9.45
N PHE A 119 -8.34 3.16 9.12
CA PHE A 119 -7.02 2.53 8.98
C PHE A 119 -5.90 3.50 9.39
N ASP A 120 -4.73 2.96 9.68
CA ASP A 120 -3.57 3.72 10.13
C ASP A 120 -2.54 3.89 9.02
N ILE A 121 -2.46 2.89 8.13
CA ILE A 121 -1.55 2.86 6.97
C ILE A 121 -2.37 2.58 5.72
N LEU A 122 -2.15 3.39 4.66
CA LEU A 122 -2.65 3.12 3.31
C LEU A 122 -1.52 2.46 2.52
N VAL A 123 -1.81 1.29 1.94
CA VAL A 123 -0.88 0.54 1.10
C VAL A 123 -1.48 0.43 -0.30
N THR A 124 -0.80 1.00 -1.29
CA THR A 124 -1.25 0.94 -2.69
C THR A 124 -0.12 0.60 -3.63
N HIS A 125 -0.45 0.23 -4.87
CA HIS A 125 0.55 0.20 -5.93
C HIS A 125 0.70 1.59 -6.55
N ALA A 126 -0.37 2.15 -7.13
CA ALA A 126 -0.32 3.49 -7.70
C ALA A 126 -0.17 4.58 -6.64
N PRO A 127 0.47 5.71 -6.96
CA PRO A 127 0.51 6.90 -6.11
C PRO A 127 -0.87 7.59 -6.01
N ALA A 128 -0.97 8.63 -5.20
CA ALA A 128 -2.13 9.52 -5.18
C ALA A 128 -1.95 10.66 -6.22
N TYR A 129 -3.07 11.11 -6.78
CA TYR A 129 -3.06 12.16 -7.82
C TYR A 129 -2.36 13.44 -7.37
N GLN A 130 -1.45 13.95 -8.17
CA GLN A 130 -0.59 15.11 -7.91
C GLN A 130 0.20 15.00 -6.59
N LEU A 131 0.53 13.78 -6.19
CA LEU A 131 1.32 13.53 -5.01
C LEU A 131 2.32 12.42 -5.30
N ASN A 132 3.53 12.82 -5.71
CA ASN A 132 4.61 11.91 -6.09
C ASN A 132 4.23 10.97 -7.26
N ASP A 133 3.29 11.41 -8.12
CA ASP A 133 2.82 10.71 -9.31
C ASP A 133 3.52 11.22 -10.59
N GLY A 134 3.34 10.51 -11.70
CA GLY A 134 3.91 10.86 -13.01
C GLY A 134 2.92 11.57 -13.93
N ASP A 135 3.45 12.16 -14.98
CA ASP A 135 2.66 12.84 -16.01
C ASP A 135 2.02 11.86 -17.00
N ASP A 136 2.61 10.67 -17.14
CA ASP A 136 2.12 9.62 -18.03
C ASP A 136 1.04 8.75 -17.35
N ILE A 137 0.13 8.21 -18.12
CA ILE A 137 -1.05 7.49 -17.60
C ILE A 137 -0.71 6.33 -16.66
N PRO A 138 0.28 5.46 -16.95
CA PRO A 138 0.62 4.35 -16.04
C PRO A 138 1.05 4.79 -14.65
N HIS A 139 1.74 5.93 -14.53
CA HIS A 139 2.27 6.45 -13.27
C HIS A 139 1.40 7.54 -12.65
N LYS A 140 0.26 7.84 -13.29
CA LYS A 140 -0.70 8.80 -12.76
C LYS A 140 -1.40 8.25 -11.54
N GLY A 141 -1.49 9.08 -10.49
CA GLY A 141 -2.13 8.72 -9.24
C GLY A 141 -3.65 8.79 -9.28
N PHE A 142 -4.31 8.12 -8.31
CA PHE A 142 -5.75 8.18 -8.12
C PHE A 142 -6.15 9.31 -7.18
N GLN A 143 -7.17 10.09 -7.57
CA GLN A 143 -7.75 11.12 -6.71
C GLN A 143 -8.36 10.52 -5.45
N VAL A 144 -9.00 9.35 -5.55
CA VAL A 144 -9.62 8.68 -4.40
C VAL A 144 -8.63 8.35 -3.28
N PHE A 145 -7.33 8.20 -3.58
CA PHE A 145 -6.33 7.97 -2.53
C PHE A 145 -6.07 9.26 -1.73
N ARG A 146 -6.10 10.42 -2.38
CA ARG A 146 -6.10 11.71 -1.65
C ARG A 146 -7.35 11.86 -0.79
N ASP A 147 -8.52 11.56 -1.38
CA ASP A 147 -9.80 11.63 -0.68
C ASP A 147 -9.80 10.73 0.57
N LEU A 148 -9.18 9.54 0.50
CA LEU A 148 -9.00 8.64 1.64
C LEU A 148 -8.07 9.24 2.70
N MET A 149 -6.95 9.86 2.29
CA MET A 149 -6.03 10.52 3.23
C MET A 149 -6.68 11.71 3.91
N ASP A 150 -7.42 12.53 3.18
CA ASP A 150 -8.14 13.68 3.73
C ASP A 150 -9.21 13.26 4.75
N CYS A 151 -9.92 12.16 4.45
CA CYS A 151 -10.99 11.64 5.26
C CYS A 151 -10.52 10.90 6.51
N TYR A 152 -9.53 10.00 6.36
CA TYR A 152 -9.09 9.10 7.42
C TYR A 152 -7.79 9.53 8.11
N LYS A 153 -7.05 10.46 7.52
CA LYS A 153 -5.79 11.00 8.03
C LYS A 153 -4.82 9.91 8.52
N PRO A 154 -4.48 8.94 7.67
CA PRO A 154 -3.56 7.87 8.08
C PRO A 154 -2.21 8.44 8.48
N LEU A 155 -1.50 7.73 9.34
CA LEU A 155 -0.14 8.06 9.72
C LEU A 155 0.81 7.98 8.51
N LEU A 156 0.60 6.93 7.71
CA LEU A 156 1.50 6.57 6.61
C LEU A 156 0.71 6.21 5.35
N PHE A 157 1.18 6.66 4.21
CA PHE A 157 0.80 6.20 2.89
C PHE A 157 2.03 5.60 2.19
N VAL A 158 1.97 4.32 1.83
CA VAL A 158 3.03 3.62 1.10
C VAL A 158 2.53 3.25 -0.28
N HIS A 159 3.29 3.60 -1.30
CA HIS A 159 2.96 3.30 -2.69
C HIS A 159 4.21 2.88 -3.47
N ALA A 160 4.01 2.20 -4.59
CA ALA A 160 5.03 1.98 -5.60
C ALA A 160 5.09 3.18 -6.55
N ASN A 161 6.24 3.44 -7.12
CA ASN A 161 6.40 4.26 -8.32
C ASN A 161 7.80 4.06 -8.88
N TYR A 162 7.87 3.59 -10.12
CA TYR A 162 9.11 3.21 -10.79
C TYR A 162 10.06 4.40 -10.99
N GLY A 163 11.29 4.24 -10.50
CA GLY A 163 12.45 5.03 -10.89
C GLY A 163 12.82 6.17 -9.96
N GLY A 164 14.12 6.51 -9.96
CA GLY A 164 14.73 7.53 -9.13
C GLY A 164 14.35 8.99 -9.47
N ARG A 165 13.29 9.20 -10.27
CA ARG A 165 12.76 10.54 -10.59
C ARG A 165 11.83 11.08 -9.50
N TYR A 166 11.28 10.19 -8.66
CA TYR A 166 10.30 10.55 -7.64
C TYR A 166 10.95 10.60 -6.26
N LYS A 167 10.39 11.45 -5.41
CA LYS A 167 10.89 11.57 -4.03
C LYS A 167 10.67 10.26 -3.27
N ARG A 168 11.66 9.82 -2.52
CA ARG A 168 11.52 8.67 -1.62
C ARG A 168 10.47 8.94 -0.55
N GLU A 169 10.47 10.13 0.02
CA GLU A 169 9.52 10.57 1.01
C GLU A 169 9.01 11.99 0.74
N CYS A 170 7.76 12.21 1.07
CA CYS A 170 7.17 13.54 1.18
C CYS A 170 6.08 13.52 2.25
N LYS A 171 5.45 14.66 2.48
CA LYS A 171 4.35 14.80 3.43
C LYS A 171 3.12 15.36 2.73
N TYR A 172 1.96 14.82 3.04
CA TYR A 172 0.67 15.34 2.62
C TYR A 172 -0.21 15.56 3.86
N ASN A 173 -0.46 16.83 4.19
CA ASN A 173 -1.06 17.20 5.48
C ASN A 173 -0.27 16.56 6.64
N GLU A 174 -0.91 15.72 7.45
CA GLU A 174 -0.27 14.98 8.54
C GLU A 174 0.26 13.60 8.12
N THR A 175 -0.07 13.14 6.92
CA THR A 175 0.31 11.81 6.41
C THR A 175 1.73 11.82 5.87
N ARG A 176 2.60 10.94 6.37
CA ARG A 176 3.90 10.62 5.77
C ARG A 176 3.65 9.80 4.50
N VAL A 177 4.27 10.16 3.38
CA VAL A 177 4.12 9.49 2.10
C VAL A 177 5.46 8.89 1.69
N VAL A 178 5.50 7.58 1.46
CA VAL A 178 6.72 6.83 1.16
C VAL A 178 6.55 6.07 -0.15
N ASN A 179 7.53 6.24 -1.04
CA ASN A 179 7.70 5.43 -2.23
C ASN A 179 8.51 4.18 -1.87
N ALA A 180 7.91 3.00 -2.03
CA ALA A 180 8.49 1.71 -1.67
C ALA A 180 9.50 1.14 -2.69
N TYR A 181 9.80 1.87 -3.77
CA TYR A 181 10.68 1.41 -4.85
C TYR A 181 11.92 0.66 -4.35
N GLU A 182 12.18 -0.54 -4.89
CA GLU A 182 13.19 -1.51 -4.46
C GLU A 182 12.93 -1.98 -3.02
N ARG A 183 13.41 -1.24 -2.03
CA ARG A 183 13.19 -1.48 -0.60
C ARG A 183 13.37 -0.20 0.22
N TYR A 184 12.65 -0.13 1.32
CA TYR A 184 12.80 0.92 2.30
C TYR A 184 12.38 0.43 3.69
N TYR A 185 13.16 0.77 4.72
CA TYR A 185 12.82 0.45 6.11
C TYR A 185 12.11 1.62 6.76
N ILE A 186 11.06 1.33 7.49
CA ILE A 186 10.21 2.33 8.17
C ILE A 186 10.05 1.88 9.61
N ASP A 187 10.52 2.70 10.53
CA ASP A 187 10.26 2.51 11.95
C ASP A 187 9.01 3.30 12.34
N ILE A 188 8.11 2.66 13.07
CA ILE A 188 6.86 3.25 13.54
C ILE A 188 6.67 2.85 15.00
N ASP A 189 6.73 3.83 15.89
CA ASP A 189 6.49 3.63 17.31
C ASP A 189 5.00 3.56 17.62
N ASP A 190 4.60 2.70 18.55
CA ASP A 190 3.22 2.55 19.00
C ASP A 190 2.63 3.88 19.53
N GLU A 191 3.44 4.67 20.21
CA GLU A 191 3.05 6.00 20.72
C GLU A 191 2.63 6.94 19.58
N VAL A 192 3.34 6.92 18.45
CA VAL A 192 3.05 7.76 17.28
C VAL A 192 1.72 7.34 16.64
N ILE A 193 1.42 6.03 16.62
CA ILE A 193 0.13 5.50 16.12
C ILE A 193 -1.01 5.98 17.00
N GLU A 194 -0.87 5.86 18.33
CA GLU A 194 -1.89 6.26 19.27
C GLU A 194 -2.11 7.80 19.26
N GLU A 195 -1.06 8.58 19.14
CA GLU A 195 -1.18 10.03 18.97
C GLU A 195 -1.92 10.41 17.69
N ASN A 196 -1.59 9.75 16.57
CA ASN A 196 -2.27 9.99 15.30
C ASN A 196 -3.78 9.67 15.42
N ARG A 197 -4.13 8.56 16.08
CA ARG A 197 -5.54 8.18 16.33
C ARG A 197 -6.28 9.21 17.18
N LYS A 198 -5.66 9.73 18.23
CA LYS A 198 -6.24 10.79 19.07
C LYS A 198 -6.49 12.07 18.28
N LYS A 199 -5.57 12.46 17.39
CA LYS A 199 -5.70 13.65 16.53
C LYS A 199 -6.82 13.52 15.51
N ARG A 200 -7.12 12.30 15.03
CA ARG A 200 -8.25 12.06 14.10
C ARG A 200 -9.62 12.30 14.74
N GLY A 201 -9.71 12.17 16.06
CA GLY A 201 -10.97 12.26 16.80
C GLY A 201 -11.84 10.99 16.69
N PRO A 202 -12.93 10.91 17.50
CA PRO A 202 -13.71 9.67 17.66
C PRO A 202 -14.65 9.33 16.49
N LYS A 203 -14.70 10.13 15.42
CA LYS A 203 -15.65 9.91 14.30
C LYS A 203 -14.90 9.92 12.99
N THR A 204 -14.65 8.73 12.47
CA THR A 204 -14.31 8.56 11.05
C THR A 204 -15.48 9.06 10.20
N PRO A 205 -15.30 10.00 9.26
CA PRO A 205 -16.36 10.49 8.41
C PRO A 205 -17.02 9.33 7.65
N LEU A 206 -18.33 9.36 7.50
CA LEU A 206 -19.03 8.40 6.65
C LEU A 206 -18.59 8.63 5.20
N ILE A 207 -18.11 7.57 4.55
CA ILE A 207 -17.69 7.58 3.14
C ILE A 207 -18.78 8.13 2.19
N GLY A 208 -20.03 8.19 2.63
CA GLY A 208 -21.13 8.81 1.87
C GLY A 208 -20.87 10.27 1.48
N ASN A 209 -19.97 10.99 2.17
CA ASN A 209 -19.56 12.35 1.83
C ASN A 209 -18.39 12.40 0.84
N LEU A 210 -17.65 11.30 0.67
CA LEU A 210 -16.54 11.23 -0.29
C LEU A 210 -17.01 11.16 -1.75
N PHE A 211 -18.25 10.69 -1.96
CA PHE A 211 -18.78 10.49 -3.31
C PHE A 211 -20.25 10.94 -3.35
N PRO A 212 -20.54 12.22 -3.64
CA PRO A 212 -21.91 12.65 -3.93
C PRO A 212 -22.46 11.79 -5.08
N LYS A 213 -23.76 11.47 -4.98
CA LYS A 213 -24.48 10.65 -5.97
C LYS A 213 -24.40 11.22 -7.36
#